data_0df17d5dba26ee8218e3bf7d78c6e12c
#
_entry.id   0df17d5dba26ee8218e3bf7d78c6e12c
#
_cell.length_a   1.000
_cell.length_b   1.000
_cell.length_c   1.000
_cell.angle_alpha   90.00
_cell.angle_beta   90.00
_cell.angle_gamma   90.00
#
_symmetry.space_group_name_H-M   'P 1'
#
loop_
_entity.id
_entity.type
_entity.pdbx_description
1 polymer ?
#
loop_
_entity_poly.entity_id
_entity_poly.type
_entity_poly.pdbx_seq_one_letter_code
_entity_poly.pdbx_strand_id
1 'polypeptide(L)'
;MVKHLIAPLTAVMLVGCATNDAVVKQEETVENKGKPVVYQVFTRLFGNTNTTNKPWGSMEENGVGKFNDFTHTALAEIKSLGVSHVWYTGVPHHAVINDYTSIGITDDDPDVVKGRAGSPYAIKDYYTVNPDLAVDPANRLNEFKALIDRTHQHGMKVIIDIVPNHVARNYQSIAKPDGVEDFGASDDKSVAYAKDNNFYYVVGEDFKVPEAINGYKPLGGENHPLADGKFVETPAKWTGNGSRKAQPHANDWYETVKVNFGVRPNGEYDFDKLPADYAQKSYQQHAAFWLGKDVPSSWIKFRQVAEYWLAHGVDGFRYDMAEMVPVEFWSYMNSSIKMINPDAFLLAEVYNPALYRDYIHLGKMDYLYDKVGFYDTLKGVMQDKKPTSALLTDVDALSDIDEHMLHFMENHDEQRINTKDFAGSAENGMPGMVVSTLMTQSPTMLYFGQDVGEPGEEDLGFGDPTRTSIFDYGGVPAHQRWMNGGKFDGGQSTDSEKALRAFYQKLMHFSATSKALKGNYLPIHKHNLEATPGYSERQLAFVRWNGDERLIVASNFAKTSVSFELQVPSEIVAMWQLNDGVYAMNELFTGSNSELRVVNGIGIVTVKLGVNESVVLSF
;
A
#
# COMPACT_ATOMS: atom_id res chain seq x y z
N MET A 1 -0.12 -70.38 32.95
CA MET A 1 -0.94 -70.50 34.17
C MET A 1 -1.47 -69.13 34.54
N VAL A 2 -2.76 -69.06 34.58
CA VAL A 2 -3.63 -67.96 34.91
C VAL A 2 -3.43 -67.43 36.31
N LYS A 3 -3.55 -66.08 36.52
CA LYS A 3 -4.38 -65.59 37.62
C LYS A 3 -4.67 -64.10 37.42
N HIS A 4 -5.97 -63.77 37.25
CA HIS A 4 -6.58 -62.49 37.43
C HIS A 4 -6.49 -61.97 38.85
N LEU A 5 -6.37 -60.66 39.03
CA LEU A 5 -6.84 -59.99 40.25
C LEU A 5 -7.49 -58.67 39.90
N ILE A 6 -8.75 -58.56 40.31
CA ILE A 6 -9.61 -57.40 40.28
C ILE A 6 -9.34 -56.57 41.54
N ALA A 7 -9.29 -55.24 41.45
CA ALA A 7 -9.30 -54.34 42.60
C ALA A 7 -10.25 -53.14 42.33
N PRO A 8 -10.85 -52.57 43.37
CA PRO A 8 -12.17 -51.92 43.26
C PRO A 8 -12.10 -50.41 42.98
N LEU A 9 -13.22 -49.93 42.40
CA LEU A 9 -13.58 -48.55 42.23
C LEU A 9 -13.79 -47.84 43.58
N THR A 10 -13.09 -46.72 43.80
CA THR A 10 -13.49 -45.75 44.84
C THR A 10 -13.96 -44.47 44.17
N ALA A 11 -15.26 -44.18 44.35
CA ALA A 11 -15.88 -42.97 43.89
C ALA A 11 -15.50 -41.82 44.82
N VAL A 12 -14.91 -40.75 44.25
CA VAL A 12 -14.75 -39.44 44.93
C VAL A 12 -15.73 -38.47 44.30
N MET A 13 -16.70 -38.01 45.07
CA MET A 13 -17.58 -36.87 44.72
C MET A 13 -16.74 -35.59 44.78
N LEU A 14 -16.63 -34.89 43.65
CA LEU A 14 -16.16 -33.50 43.60
C LEU A 14 -17.35 -32.56 43.39
N VAL A 15 -17.53 -31.70 44.36
CA VAL A 15 -18.51 -30.59 44.36
C VAL A 15 -18.07 -29.60 43.28
N GLY A 16 -18.97 -29.35 42.31
CA GLY A 16 -18.73 -28.38 41.24
C GLY A 16 -18.88 -26.96 41.74
N CYS A 17 -17.82 -26.15 41.58
CA CYS A 17 -17.93 -24.70 41.49
C CYS A 17 -18.29 -24.36 40.03
N ALA A 18 -19.45 -23.72 39.82
CA ALA A 18 -19.84 -23.18 38.52
C ALA A 18 -18.94 -21.97 38.22
N THR A 19 -18.04 -22.13 37.27
CA THR A 19 -17.40 -21.01 36.58
C THR A 19 -18.26 -20.64 35.36
N ASN A 20 -18.66 -19.36 35.28
CA ASN A 20 -19.29 -18.80 34.10
C ASN A 20 -18.31 -18.88 32.93
N ASP A 21 -18.45 -19.89 32.10
CA ASP A 21 -17.86 -19.91 30.77
C ASP A 21 -18.62 -18.89 29.90
N ALA A 22 -18.01 -17.74 29.67
CA ALA A 22 -18.42 -16.86 28.61
C ALA A 22 -18.29 -17.65 27.29
N VAL A 23 -19.43 -17.92 26.69
CA VAL A 23 -19.52 -18.48 25.33
C VAL A 23 -18.87 -17.47 24.40
N VAL A 24 -17.62 -17.71 24.05
CA VAL A 24 -16.98 -17.07 22.89
C VAL A 24 -17.79 -17.52 21.70
N LYS A 25 -18.64 -16.64 21.17
CA LYS A 25 -19.24 -16.83 19.85
C LYS A 25 -18.08 -17.04 18.89
N GLN A 26 -17.95 -18.23 18.31
CA GLN A 26 -17.16 -18.42 17.10
C GLN A 26 -17.78 -17.49 16.05
N GLU A 27 -17.09 -16.40 15.73
CA GLU A 27 -17.36 -15.66 14.51
C GLU A 27 -17.18 -16.65 13.37
N GLU A 28 -18.23 -16.85 12.59
CA GLU A 28 -18.15 -17.56 11.32
C GLU A 28 -17.03 -16.89 10.52
N THR A 29 -15.99 -17.64 10.18
CA THR A 29 -14.95 -17.18 9.26
C THR A 29 -15.63 -16.90 7.92
N VAL A 30 -15.90 -15.63 7.64
CA VAL A 30 -16.40 -15.17 6.34
C VAL A 30 -15.37 -15.58 5.30
N GLU A 31 -15.70 -16.56 4.48
CA GLU A 31 -14.84 -17.01 3.39
C GLU A 31 -14.64 -15.83 2.42
N ASN A 32 -13.44 -15.30 2.31
CA ASN A 32 -13.10 -14.19 1.41
C ASN A 32 -13.25 -14.65 -0.05
N LYS A 33 -14.44 -14.50 -0.61
CA LYS A 33 -14.76 -14.83 -2.01
C LYS A 33 -14.53 -13.67 -2.96
N GLY A 34 -14.35 -12.48 -2.43
CA GLY A 34 -14.13 -11.24 -3.16
C GLY A 34 -12.66 -10.93 -3.41
N LYS A 35 -12.36 -9.65 -3.50
CA LYS A 35 -11.03 -9.12 -3.84
C LYS A 35 -10.19 -8.87 -2.58
N PRO A 36 -8.85 -8.94 -2.66
CA PRO A 36 -7.99 -8.48 -1.57
C PRO A 36 -8.25 -7.00 -1.25
N VAL A 37 -8.27 -6.68 0.05
CA VAL A 37 -8.30 -5.31 0.57
C VAL A 37 -7.01 -5.08 1.33
N VAL A 38 -6.20 -4.12 0.86
CA VAL A 38 -4.94 -3.72 1.48
C VAL A 38 -5.17 -2.48 2.34
N TYR A 39 -4.69 -2.50 3.57
CA TYR A 39 -4.66 -1.32 4.43
C TYR A 39 -3.22 -0.85 4.58
N GLN A 40 -2.89 0.25 3.91
CA GLN A 40 -1.59 0.89 4.07
C GLN A 40 -1.60 1.74 5.34
N VAL A 41 -0.63 1.52 6.21
CA VAL A 41 -0.50 2.29 7.44
C VAL A 41 0.92 2.84 7.59
N PHE A 42 1.02 4.16 7.81
CA PHE A 42 2.31 4.77 8.13
C PHE A 42 2.61 4.50 9.60
N THR A 43 3.48 3.53 9.86
CA THR A 43 3.67 2.92 11.20
C THR A 43 4.01 3.95 12.27
N ARG A 44 4.87 4.92 11.94
CA ARG A 44 5.29 6.01 12.84
C ARG A 44 4.15 6.93 13.29
N LEU A 45 3.09 7.06 12.48
CA LEU A 45 2.02 8.01 12.73
C LEU A 45 0.79 7.36 13.36
N PHE A 46 0.54 6.06 13.09
CA PHE A 46 -0.72 5.39 13.42
C PHE A 46 -1.08 5.46 14.92
N GLY A 47 -0.15 5.14 15.80
CA GLY A 47 -0.40 5.10 17.26
C GLY A 47 -0.10 6.42 17.99
N ASN A 48 0.37 7.44 17.28
CA ASN A 48 0.76 8.69 17.91
C ASN A 48 -0.45 9.46 18.46
N THR A 49 -0.48 9.67 19.78
CA THR A 49 -1.54 10.42 20.47
C THR A 49 -1.18 11.88 20.74
N ASN A 50 0.05 12.30 20.42
CA ASN A 50 0.49 13.68 20.61
C ASN A 50 -0.11 14.60 19.53
N THR A 51 -0.64 15.74 19.93
CA THR A 51 -1.34 16.71 19.05
C THR A 51 -0.58 18.03 18.90
N THR A 52 0.70 18.09 19.29
CA THR A 52 1.49 19.33 19.28
C THR A 52 1.73 19.82 17.84
N ASN A 53 2.08 18.94 16.93
CA ASN A 53 2.30 19.22 15.49
C ASN A 53 3.17 20.46 15.25
N LYS A 54 4.28 20.59 16.00
CA LYS A 54 5.23 21.69 15.84
C LYS A 54 6.03 21.48 14.53
N PRO A 55 6.10 22.47 13.64
CA PRO A 55 7.00 22.39 12.49
C PRO A 55 8.44 22.08 12.94
N TRP A 56 9.06 21.09 12.32
CA TRP A 56 10.40 20.60 12.68
C TRP A 56 10.51 20.07 14.12
N GLY A 57 9.40 19.69 14.73
CA GLY A 57 9.38 19.19 16.11
C GLY A 57 10.12 17.86 16.25
N SER A 58 10.82 17.69 17.37
CA SER A 58 11.49 16.42 17.70
C SER A 58 10.47 15.32 18.02
N MET A 59 10.96 14.09 18.15
CA MET A 59 10.15 12.95 18.57
C MET A 59 9.51 13.18 19.95
N GLU A 60 10.22 13.84 20.87
CA GLU A 60 9.72 14.19 22.21
C GLU A 60 8.63 15.27 22.16
N GLU A 61 8.75 16.22 21.21
CA GLU A 61 7.78 17.31 21.07
C GLU A 61 6.50 16.87 20.36
N ASN A 62 6.63 16.12 19.27
CA ASN A 62 5.50 15.75 18.41
C ASN A 62 4.99 14.32 18.61
N GLY A 63 5.73 13.50 19.35
CA GLY A 63 5.38 12.10 19.55
C GLY A 63 5.67 11.20 18.37
N VAL A 64 5.56 9.90 18.58
CA VAL A 64 5.74 8.85 17.57
C VAL A 64 4.91 7.63 17.93
N GLY A 65 4.28 7.00 16.94
CA GLY A 65 3.59 5.71 17.08
C GLY A 65 4.57 4.55 17.19
N LYS A 66 4.17 3.50 17.88
CA LYS A 66 4.98 2.32 18.18
C LYS A 66 4.35 1.04 17.64
N PHE A 67 5.15 -0.01 17.43
CA PHE A 67 4.65 -1.35 17.10
C PHE A 67 3.61 -1.87 18.10
N ASN A 68 3.75 -1.50 19.36
CA ASN A 68 2.85 -1.92 20.43
C ASN A 68 1.51 -1.19 20.42
N ASP A 69 1.37 -0.08 19.68
CA ASP A 69 0.10 0.64 19.52
C ASP A 69 -0.88 -0.11 18.61
N PHE A 70 -0.38 -1.02 17.78
CA PHE A 70 -1.20 -1.98 17.04
C PHE A 70 -1.69 -3.08 17.97
N THR A 71 -2.53 -2.72 18.92
CA THR A 71 -3.15 -3.64 19.88
C THR A 71 -4.13 -4.60 19.19
N HIS A 72 -4.57 -5.64 19.90
CA HIS A 72 -5.63 -6.52 19.40
C HIS A 72 -6.91 -5.73 19.05
N THR A 73 -7.25 -4.69 19.82
CA THR A 73 -8.39 -3.81 19.50
C THR A 73 -8.16 -3.04 18.21
N ALA A 74 -6.99 -2.43 18.02
CA ALA A 74 -6.65 -1.73 16.79
C ALA A 74 -6.73 -2.64 15.56
N LEU A 75 -6.16 -3.84 15.66
CA LEU A 75 -6.15 -4.81 14.57
C LEU A 75 -7.55 -5.39 14.28
N ALA A 76 -8.39 -5.59 15.30
CA ALA A 76 -9.79 -5.97 15.12
C ALA A 76 -10.57 -4.89 14.35
N GLU A 77 -10.34 -3.62 14.67
CA GLU A 77 -10.98 -2.50 13.97
C GLU A 77 -10.47 -2.31 12.53
N ILE A 78 -9.20 -2.57 12.26
CA ILE A 78 -8.67 -2.64 10.89
C ILE A 78 -9.33 -3.82 10.15
N LYS A 79 -9.41 -4.99 10.79
CA LYS A 79 -10.08 -6.17 10.21
C LYS A 79 -11.55 -5.92 9.90
N SER A 80 -12.24 -5.13 10.72
CA SER A 80 -13.67 -4.79 10.52
C SER A 80 -13.95 -4.04 9.22
N LEU A 81 -12.92 -3.42 8.60
CA LEU A 81 -12.98 -2.86 7.26
C LEU A 81 -12.90 -3.91 6.13
N GLY A 82 -12.89 -5.22 6.43
CA GLY A 82 -12.72 -6.26 5.42
C GLY A 82 -11.27 -6.45 4.96
N VAL A 83 -10.31 -5.88 5.67
CA VAL A 83 -8.88 -5.93 5.33
C VAL A 83 -8.35 -7.36 5.35
N SER A 84 -7.61 -7.72 4.31
CA SER A 84 -6.89 -8.99 4.18
C SER A 84 -5.39 -8.85 4.37
N HIS A 85 -4.82 -7.69 4.05
CA HIS A 85 -3.38 -7.41 4.10
C HIS A 85 -3.14 -6.04 4.73
N VAL A 86 -2.19 -5.97 5.67
CA VAL A 86 -1.71 -4.70 6.24
C VAL A 86 -0.32 -4.42 5.70
N TRP A 87 -0.16 -3.30 5.01
CA TRP A 87 1.14 -2.81 4.60
C TRP A 87 1.65 -1.79 5.62
N TYR A 88 2.63 -2.23 6.43
CA TYR A 88 3.31 -1.40 7.41
C TYR A 88 4.42 -0.60 6.72
N THR A 89 4.13 0.65 6.36
CA THR A 89 5.08 1.56 5.72
C THR A 89 6.08 2.11 6.73
N GLY A 90 7.36 2.21 6.32
CA GLY A 90 8.43 2.81 7.11
C GLY A 90 9.02 1.89 8.19
N VAL A 91 8.84 0.58 8.07
CA VAL A 91 9.34 -0.42 9.04
C VAL A 91 10.84 -0.67 8.93
N PRO A 92 11.45 -0.92 7.73
CA PRO A 92 12.89 -1.13 7.65
C PRO A 92 13.67 0.06 8.22
N HIS A 93 14.81 -0.23 8.86
CA HIS A 93 15.63 0.81 9.48
C HIS A 93 16.20 1.77 8.42
N HIS A 94 15.69 3.00 8.41
CA HIS A 94 16.15 4.10 7.56
C HIS A 94 16.96 5.12 8.38
N ALA A 95 17.65 6.04 7.71
CA ALA A 95 18.40 7.09 8.36
C ALA A 95 17.47 8.00 9.20
N VAL A 96 17.82 8.21 10.47
CA VAL A 96 17.08 9.01 11.45
C VAL A 96 18.03 9.88 12.26
N ILE A 97 17.54 11.00 12.79
CA ILE A 97 18.40 11.96 13.52
C ILE A 97 18.55 11.62 15.00
N ASN A 98 17.65 10.81 15.56
CA ASN A 98 17.73 10.45 16.97
C ASN A 98 18.98 9.63 17.28
N ASP A 99 19.61 9.91 18.44
CA ASP A 99 20.80 9.20 18.92
C ASP A 99 20.46 7.80 19.45
N TYR A 100 20.99 6.80 18.77
CA TYR A 100 20.92 5.39 19.15
C TYR A 100 22.31 4.75 19.30
N THR A 101 23.35 5.55 19.54
CA THR A 101 24.75 5.09 19.67
C THR A 101 24.90 4.13 20.85
N SER A 102 24.11 4.29 21.89
CA SER A 102 24.09 3.38 23.06
C SER A 102 23.72 1.92 22.75
N ILE A 103 23.06 1.69 21.61
CA ILE A 103 22.71 0.34 21.10
C ILE A 103 23.48 -0.02 19.82
N GLY A 104 24.57 0.70 19.53
CA GLY A 104 25.49 0.43 18.42
C GLY A 104 25.07 0.95 17.05
N ILE A 105 24.01 1.77 16.96
CA ILE A 105 23.62 2.45 15.73
C ILE A 105 24.45 3.73 15.60
N THR A 106 25.09 3.95 14.47
CA THR A 106 25.83 5.19 14.19
C THR A 106 24.87 6.34 13.93
N ASP A 107 25.25 7.55 14.38
CA ASP A 107 24.50 8.77 14.08
C ASP A 107 24.38 9.01 12.57
N ASP A 108 23.25 9.59 12.19
CA ASP A 108 23.00 10.06 10.84
C ASP A 108 23.20 11.57 10.76
N ASP A 109 23.72 12.01 9.62
CA ASP A 109 24.11 13.39 9.38
C ASP A 109 22.92 14.17 8.79
N PRO A 110 22.43 15.23 9.48
CA PRO A 110 21.29 16.03 9.02
C PRO A 110 21.49 16.66 7.64
N ASP A 111 22.72 16.85 7.19
CA ASP A 111 23.01 17.40 5.86
C ASP A 111 22.66 16.44 4.72
N VAL A 112 22.44 15.15 5.04
CA VAL A 112 22.01 14.10 4.10
C VAL A 112 20.82 13.29 4.61
N VAL A 113 19.99 13.88 5.47
CA VAL A 113 18.71 13.33 5.94
C VAL A 113 17.60 14.35 5.65
N LYS A 114 16.47 13.91 5.10
CA LYS A 114 15.30 14.75 4.84
C LYS A 114 14.36 14.77 6.03
N GLY A 115 13.92 15.98 6.44
CA GLY A 115 13.08 16.16 7.61
C GLY A 115 13.79 15.81 8.91
N ARG A 116 13.03 15.69 9.99
CA ARG A 116 13.58 15.30 11.30
C ARG A 116 13.51 13.79 11.53
N ALA A 117 12.48 13.14 11.00
CA ALA A 117 12.27 11.70 11.14
C ALA A 117 12.90 10.87 10.02
N GLY A 118 13.55 11.51 9.07
CA GLY A 118 14.16 10.86 7.92
C GLY A 118 13.17 10.34 6.89
N SER A 119 13.66 10.07 5.69
CA SER A 119 12.90 9.40 4.64
C SER A 119 12.76 7.91 4.93
N PRO A 120 11.56 7.32 4.96
CA PRO A 120 11.37 5.88 5.13
C PRO A 120 11.99 5.07 3.97
N TYR A 121 12.40 5.74 2.89
CA TYR A 121 13.01 5.15 1.70
C TYR A 121 14.53 5.32 1.64
N ALA A 122 15.16 6.01 2.61
CA ALA A 122 16.60 6.05 2.78
C ALA A 122 17.06 4.92 3.73
N ILE A 123 16.96 3.66 3.28
CA ILE A 123 17.24 2.49 4.12
C ILE A 123 18.70 2.44 4.51
N LYS A 124 18.96 2.35 5.82
CA LYS A 124 20.29 2.25 6.43
C LYS A 124 20.67 0.81 6.80
N ASP A 125 19.69 -0.01 7.18
CA ASP A 125 19.89 -1.41 7.54
C ASP A 125 18.65 -2.24 7.18
N TYR A 126 18.79 -3.17 6.24
CA TYR A 126 17.69 -4.05 5.82
C TYR A 126 17.40 -5.22 6.78
N TYR A 127 18.29 -5.51 7.72
CA TYR A 127 18.18 -6.68 8.60
C TYR A 127 17.59 -6.35 9.97
N THR A 128 17.12 -5.12 10.17
CA THR A 128 16.41 -4.68 11.37
C THR A 128 15.36 -3.62 11.02
N VAL A 129 14.65 -3.17 12.04
CA VAL A 129 13.56 -2.19 11.90
C VAL A 129 13.94 -0.86 12.52
N ASN A 130 13.25 0.20 12.11
CA ASN A 130 13.45 1.57 12.61
C ASN A 130 13.32 1.59 14.15
N PRO A 131 14.37 2.04 14.87
CA PRO A 131 14.36 2.08 16.34
C PRO A 131 13.30 3.04 16.93
N ASP A 132 12.88 4.08 16.21
CA ASP A 132 11.82 4.98 16.64
C ASP A 132 10.49 4.26 16.88
N LEU A 133 10.24 3.14 16.19
CA LEU A 133 8.97 2.43 16.23
C LEU A 133 8.84 1.46 17.42
N ALA A 134 9.91 1.21 18.15
CA ALA A 134 9.90 0.33 19.31
C ALA A 134 9.72 1.10 20.61
N VAL A 135 9.11 0.46 21.60
CA VAL A 135 9.10 0.95 22.99
C VAL A 135 10.49 0.79 23.59
N ASP A 136 11.14 -0.34 23.32
CA ASP A 136 12.55 -0.58 23.62
C ASP A 136 13.35 -0.71 22.32
N PRO A 137 14.09 0.35 21.90
CA PRO A 137 14.88 0.32 20.66
C PRO A 137 15.89 -0.83 20.56
N ALA A 138 16.41 -1.33 21.69
CA ALA A 138 17.30 -2.48 21.71
C ALA A 138 16.55 -3.79 21.38
N ASN A 139 15.26 -3.87 21.69
CA ASN A 139 14.40 -5.02 21.47
C ASN A 139 13.50 -4.90 20.21
N ARG A 140 13.72 -3.87 19.38
CA ARG A 140 12.85 -3.46 18.26
C ARG A 140 12.45 -4.58 17.31
N LEU A 141 13.36 -5.49 16.99
CA LEU A 141 13.07 -6.59 16.08
C LEU A 141 12.06 -7.59 16.68
N ASN A 142 12.15 -7.87 17.99
CA ASN A 142 11.18 -8.75 18.65
C ASN A 142 9.81 -8.05 18.80
N GLU A 143 9.78 -6.75 19.01
CA GLU A 143 8.51 -6.00 19.03
C GLU A 143 7.81 -6.05 17.66
N PHE A 144 8.57 -5.93 16.56
CA PHE A 144 8.00 -6.07 15.22
C PHE A 144 7.53 -7.51 14.94
N LYS A 145 8.31 -8.53 15.32
CA LYS A 145 7.86 -9.94 15.22
C LYS A 145 6.55 -10.17 15.98
N ALA A 146 6.45 -9.62 17.19
CA ALA A 146 5.21 -9.71 17.96
C ALA A 146 4.04 -8.98 17.27
N LEU A 147 4.29 -7.90 16.51
CA LEU A 147 3.28 -7.26 15.68
C LEU A 147 2.85 -8.16 14.50
N ILE A 148 3.80 -8.82 13.82
CA ILE A 148 3.49 -9.80 12.76
C ILE A 148 2.56 -10.88 13.31
N ASP A 149 2.93 -11.48 14.44
CA ASP A 149 2.13 -12.53 15.08
C ASP A 149 0.73 -12.05 15.45
N ARG A 150 0.60 -10.85 16.02
CA ARG A 150 -0.72 -10.26 16.34
C ARG A 150 -1.55 -10.03 15.08
N THR A 151 -0.95 -9.55 14.00
CA THR A 151 -1.65 -9.32 12.73
C THR A 151 -2.16 -10.65 12.15
N HIS A 152 -1.35 -11.71 12.18
CA HIS A 152 -1.75 -13.05 11.77
C HIS A 152 -2.88 -13.62 12.64
N GLN A 153 -2.87 -13.38 13.96
CA GLN A 153 -3.95 -13.79 14.85
C GLN A 153 -5.32 -13.18 14.51
N HIS A 154 -5.32 -12.01 13.84
CA HIS A 154 -6.53 -11.40 13.28
C HIS A 154 -6.84 -11.84 11.84
N GLY A 155 -6.14 -12.85 11.31
CA GLY A 155 -6.36 -13.36 9.96
C GLY A 155 -6.01 -12.37 8.85
N MET A 156 -5.03 -11.51 9.09
CA MET A 156 -4.48 -10.57 8.11
C MET A 156 -3.02 -10.92 7.81
N LYS A 157 -2.58 -10.60 6.61
CA LYS A 157 -1.22 -10.77 6.10
C LYS A 157 -0.41 -9.50 6.30
N VAL A 158 0.92 -9.63 6.39
CA VAL A 158 1.86 -8.53 6.61
C VAL A 158 2.67 -8.24 5.36
N ILE A 159 2.67 -6.98 4.94
CA ILE A 159 3.49 -6.45 3.83
C ILE A 159 4.42 -5.38 4.41
N ILE A 160 5.69 -5.37 3.96
CA ILE A 160 6.65 -4.28 4.22
C ILE A 160 7.29 -3.79 2.92
N ASP A 161 7.94 -2.63 2.97
CA ASP A 161 8.68 -2.09 1.82
C ASP A 161 10.03 -2.78 1.62
N ILE A 162 10.42 -2.97 0.36
CA ILE A 162 11.80 -3.11 -0.09
C ILE A 162 12.07 -1.99 -1.10
N VAL A 163 13.20 -1.30 -0.93
CA VAL A 163 13.61 -0.12 -1.73
C VAL A 163 14.87 -0.47 -2.54
N PRO A 164 14.77 -1.19 -3.67
CA PRO A 164 15.98 -1.71 -4.32
C PRO A 164 16.73 -0.66 -5.12
N ASN A 165 16.05 0.37 -5.63
CA ASN A 165 16.67 1.37 -6.48
C ASN A 165 17.78 2.15 -5.77
N HIS A 166 17.68 2.35 -4.45
CA HIS A 166 18.61 3.16 -3.67
C HIS A 166 18.64 2.75 -2.19
N VAL A 167 19.67 3.19 -1.48
CA VAL A 167 19.82 3.07 -0.02
C VAL A 167 20.35 4.39 0.56
N ALA A 168 20.35 4.55 1.89
CA ALA A 168 20.97 5.71 2.54
C ALA A 168 22.46 5.81 2.20
N ARG A 169 23.01 7.04 2.17
CA ARG A 169 24.45 7.25 1.87
C ARG A 169 25.37 6.52 2.82
N ASN A 170 25.00 6.44 4.08
CA ASN A 170 25.74 5.75 5.14
C ASN A 170 25.18 4.35 5.44
N TYR A 171 24.73 3.61 4.41
CA TYR A 171 24.24 2.24 4.62
C TYR A 171 25.24 1.43 5.44
N GLN A 172 24.77 0.91 6.56
CA GLN A 172 25.53 0.05 7.47
C GLN A 172 24.58 -0.81 8.28
N SER A 173 24.66 -2.11 8.09
CA SER A 173 23.87 -3.05 8.89
C SER A 173 24.64 -3.53 10.11
N ILE A 174 24.01 -3.36 11.28
CA ILE A 174 24.50 -3.94 12.56
C ILE A 174 23.81 -5.25 12.89
N ALA A 175 22.76 -5.61 12.16
CA ALA A 175 21.91 -6.77 12.42
C ALA A 175 21.98 -7.84 11.32
N LYS A 176 22.84 -7.69 10.33
CA LYS A 176 22.99 -8.66 9.24
C LYS A 176 23.42 -10.03 9.77
N PRO A 177 22.92 -11.12 9.17
CA PRO A 177 23.37 -12.48 9.49
C PRO A 177 24.88 -12.68 9.24
N ASP A 178 25.48 -13.64 9.94
CA ASP A 178 26.85 -14.02 9.72
C ASP A 178 27.11 -14.40 8.27
N GLY A 179 28.20 -13.88 7.69
CA GLY A 179 28.60 -14.12 6.31
C GLY A 179 27.89 -13.21 5.27
N VAL A 180 26.99 -12.33 5.69
CA VAL A 180 26.37 -11.33 4.83
C VAL A 180 27.22 -10.06 4.83
N GLU A 181 27.52 -9.54 3.64
CA GLU A 181 28.25 -8.28 3.46
C GLU A 181 27.30 -7.10 3.23
N ASP A 182 27.66 -5.94 3.76
CA ASP A 182 26.95 -4.69 3.49
C ASP A 182 27.05 -4.30 2.01
N PHE A 183 26.07 -3.52 1.53
CA PHE A 183 26.16 -2.90 0.22
C PHE A 183 27.40 -2.00 0.17
N GLY A 184 28.21 -2.16 -0.90
CA GLY A 184 29.42 -1.39 -1.14
C GLY A 184 30.67 -1.84 -0.36
N ALA A 185 30.58 -2.87 0.49
CA ALA A 185 31.71 -3.32 1.31
C ALA A 185 32.90 -3.82 0.47
N SER A 186 32.62 -4.50 -0.64
CA SER A 186 33.61 -5.09 -1.56
C SER A 186 33.75 -4.30 -2.87
N ASP A 187 33.19 -3.07 -2.97
CA ASP A 187 33.21 -2.29 -4.19
C ASP A 187 34.62 -1.79 -4.54
N ASP A 188 34.99 -1.91 -5.81
CA ASP A 188 36.15 -1.21 -6.38
C ASP A 188 35.80 0.26 -6.63
N LYS A 189 36.25 1.13 -5.73
CA LYS A 189 36.01 2.57 -5.76
C LYS A 189 36.91 3.33 -6.72
N SER A 190 37.86 2.64 -7.36
CA SER A 190 38.79 3.25 -8.35
C SER A 190 38.16 3.37 -9.73
N VAL A 191 36.99 2.74 -9.96
CA VAL A 191 36.24 2.75 -11.23
C VAL A 191 34.84 3.30 -11.03
N ALA A 192 34.31 3.95 -12.06
CA ALA A 192 32.92 4.47 -12.00
C ALA A 192 31.86 3.36 -11.96
N TYR A 193 32.20 2.21 -12.51
CA TYR A 193 31.32 1.04 -12.62
C TYR A 193 32.15 -0.24 -12.68
N ALA A 194 31.69 -1.25 -11.95
CA ALA A 194 32.01 -2.65 -12.18
C ALA A 194 30.72 -3.46 -12.00
N LYS A 195 30.56 -4.62 -12.67
CA LYS A 195 29.34 -5.43 -12.59
C LYS A 195 28.93 -5.76 -11.15
N ASP A 196 29.91 -6.11 -10.32
CA ASP A 196 29.68 -6.56 -8.94
C ASP A 196 29.83 -5.43 -7.89
N ASN A 197 30.17 -4.20 -8.30
CA ASN A 197 30.02 -3.05 -7.42
C ASN A 197 28.53 -2.84 -7.11
N ASN A 198 28.23 -2.57 -5.85
CA ASN A 198 26.85 -2.26 -5.45
C ASN A 198 26.45 -0.82 -5.76
N PHE A 199 27.42 0.08 -5.97
CA PHE A 199 27.19 1.48 -6.26
C PHE A 199 27.94 1.94 -7.51
N TYR A 200 27.52 3.10 -8.04
CA TYR A 200 28.25 3.87 -9.05
C TYR A 200 29.04 4.98 -8.38
N TYR A 201 30.24 5.26 -8.87
CA TYR A 201 31.13 6.24 -8.29
C TYR A 201 31.48 7.40 -9.23
N VAL A 202 31.72 8.59 -8.65
CA VAL A 202 32.29 9.75 -9.32
C VAL A 202 33.78 9.75 -8.98
N VAL A 203 34.57 9.05 -9.80
CA VAL A 203 35.98 8.75 -9.51
C VAL A 203 36.80 10.02 -9.38
N GLY A 204 37.56 10.14 -8.28
CA GLY A 204 38.46 11.26 -8.02
C GLY A 204 37.80 12.52 -7.47
N GLU A 205 36.49 12.48 -7.17
CA GLU A 205 35.78 13.59 -6.55
C GLU A 205 35.10 13.15 -5.24
N ASP A 206 35.21 13.98 -4.20
CA ASP A 206 34.50 13.78 -2.93
C ASP A 206 33.11 14.36 -3.01
N PHE A 207 32.19 13.74 -2.27
CA PHE A 207 30.82 14.24 -2.16
C PHE A 207 30.78 15.62 -1.51
N LYS A 208 29.93 16.49 -2.02
CA LYS A 208 29.62 17.80 -1.45
C LYS A 208 28.14 17.92 -1.22
N VAL A 209 27.75 18.37 -0.02
CA VAL A 209 26.35 18.67 0.30
C VAL A 209 25.80 19.65 -0.75
N PRO A 210 24.54 19.44 -1.23
CA PRO A 210 23.91 20.36 -2.18
C PRO A 210 23.84 21.79 -1.65
N GLU A 211 23.93 22.77 -2.54
CA GLU A 211 23.62 24.15 -2.19
C GLU A 211 22.13 24.28 -1.78
N ALA A 212 21.90 24.93 -0.65
CA ALA A 212 20.54 25.15 -0.15
C ALA A 212 19.70 25.98 -1.13
N ILE A 213 18.46 25.55 -1.37
CA ILE A 213 17.46 26.31 -2.15
C ILE A 213 16.35 26.81 -1.24
N ASN A 214 15.73 27.93 -1.62
CA ASN A 214 14.58 28.51 -0.91
C ASN A 214 14.79 28.73 0.60
N GLY A 215 16.05 28.90 1.03
CA GLY A 215 16.37 29.12 2.44
C GLY A 215 16.30 27.86 3.32
N TYR A 216 16.22 26.67 2.71
CA TYR A 216 16.23 25.40 3.44
C TYR A 216 17.45 25.30 4.35
N LYS A 217 17.21 24.79 5.55
CA LYS A 217 18.26 24.42 6.51
C LYS A 217 17.91 23.06 7.11
N PRO A 218 18.89 22.17 7.30
CA PRO A 218 18.66 20.94 8.03
C PRO A 218 17.99 21.22 9.37
N LEU A 219 17.05 20.36 9.79
CA LEU A 219 16.31 20.45 11.05
C LEU A 219 15.60 21.80 11.28
N GLY A 220 15.22 22.51 10.19
CA GLY A 220 14.62 23.85 10.30
C GLY A 220 15.58 24.92 10.82
N GLY A 221 16.89 24.63 10.86
CA GLY A 221 17.94 25.54 11.35
C GLY A 221 18.26 25.39 12.83
N GLU A 222 17.79 24.34 13.50
CA GLU A 222 18.25 23.99 14.84
C GLU A 222 19.74 23.62 14.84
N ASN A 223 20.44 24.01 15.92
CA ASN A 223 21.85 23.68 16.05
C ASN A 223 22.04 22.18 16.29
N HIS A 224 22.79 21.53 15.40
CA HIS A 224 23.17 20.14 15.54
C HIS A 224 24.66 19.99 15.20
N PRO A 225 25.45 19.21 15.95
CA PRO A 225 26.89 19.10 15.72
C PRO A 225 27.29 18.64 14.31
N LEU A 226 26.45 17.81 13.68
CA LEU A 226 26.66 17.27 12.34
C LEU A 226 25.99 18.10 11.22
N ALA A 227 25.18 19.11 11.53
CA ALA A 227 24.61 20.02 10.53
C ALA A 227 25.61 21.15 10.24
N ASP A 228 26.78 20.79 9.69
CA ASP A 228 27.92 21.68 9.45
C ASP A 228 28.17 21.93 7.95
N GLY A 229 27.28 21.47 7.08
CA GLY A 229 27.38 21.59 5.62
C GLY A 229 28.38 20.63 5.00
N LYS A 230 28.74 19.54 5.69
CA LYS A 230 29.73 18.57 5.22
C LYS A 230 29.20 17.15 5.45
N PHE A 231 29.54 16.27 4.53
CA PHE A 231 29.37 14.83 4.66
C PHE A 231 30.55 14.11 4.02
N VAL A 232 31.18 13.19 4.73
CA VAL A 232 32.39 12.51 4.25
C VAL A 232 32.03 11.28 3.43
N GLU A 233 32.18 11.37 2.12
CA GLU A 233 32.02 10.26 1.18
C GLU A 233 33.07 10.38 0.06
N THR A 234 34.04 9.46 0.02
CA THR A 234 35.16 9.45 -0.93
C THR A 234 35.30 8.08 -1.59
N PRO A 235 35.21 7.99 -2.91
CA PRO A 235 34.68 8.99 -3.83
C PRO A 235 33.16 9.14 -3.68
N ALA A 236 32.59 10.24 -4.21
CA ALA A 236 31.15 10.45 -4.24
C ALA A 236 30.45 9.34 -5.00
N LYS A 237 29.24 8.95 -4.53
CA LYS A 237 28.36 8.01 -5.22
C LYS A 237 27.25 8.74 -5.98
N TRP A 238 26.71 8.13 -7.04
CA TRP A 238 25.54 8.67 -7.70
C TRP A 238 24.35 8.72 -6.74
N THR A 239 23.52 9.75 -6.86
CA THR A 239 22.29 9.86 -6.07
C THR A 239 21.24 8.82 -6.47
N GLY A 240 20.26 8.57 -5.60
CA GLY A 240 19.20 7.60 -5.84
C GLY A 240 18.42 7.80 -7.14
N ASN A 241 18.20 9.05 -7.56
CA ASN A 241 17.59 9.39 -8.85
C ASN A 241 18.58 9.35 -10.05
N GLY A 242 19.83 8.96 -9.83
CA GLY A 242 20.84 8.77 -10.87
C GLY A 242 21.65 10.01 -11.25
N SER A 243 21.65 11.08 -10.45
CA SER A 243 22.56 12.21 -10.65
C SER A 243 24.02 11.75 -10.48
N ARG A 244 24.88 12.12 -11.44
CA ARG A 244 26.29 11.69 -11.55
C ARG A 244 27.26 12.75 -11.06
N LYS A 245 26.79 13.73 -10.30
CA LYS A 245 27.58 14.86 -9.82
C LYS A 245 28.05 14.59 -8.39
N ALA A 246 29.32 14.93 -8.08
CA ALA A 246 29.84 14.91 -6.72
C ALA A 246 29.13 15.94 -5.82
N GLN A 247 28.65 17.05 -6.38
CA GLN A 247 27.71 17.97 -5.74
C GLN A 247 26.38 17.92 -6.49
N PRO A 248 25.39 17.10 -6.04
CA PRO A 248 24.07 17.03 -6.65
C PRO A 248 23.28 18.32 -6.40
N HIS A 249 22.18 18.51 -7.13
CA HIS A 249 21.25 19.58 -6.87
C HIS A 249 20.38 19.24 -5.64
N ALA A 250 19.86 20.26 -4.94
CA ALA A 250 18.99 20.05 -3.77
C ALA A 250 17.66 19.33 -4.11
N ASN A 251 17.25 19.33 -5.38
CA ASN A 251 16.10 18.56 -5.85
C ASN A 251 16.45 17.10 -6.26
N ASP A 252 17.74 16.74 -6.28
CA ASP A 252 18.14 15.35 -6.41
C ASP A 252 17.84 14.58 -5.11
N TRP A 253 17.81 13.26 -5.19
CA TRP A 253 17.66 12.42 -3.99
C TRP A 253 19.03 12.29 -3.29
N TYR A 254 19.54 13.42 -2.82
CA TYR A 254 20.91 13.54 -2.28
C TYR A 254 21.13 12.75 -0.98
N GLU A 255 20.06 12.41 -0.26
CA GLU A 255 20.09 11.59 0.95
C GLU A 255 20.31 10.09 0.65
N THR A 256 20.20 9.69 -0.61
CA THR A 256 20.31 8.30 -1.05
C THR A 256 21.37 8.12 -2.13
N VAL A 257 21.81 6.88 -2.30
CA VAL A 257 22.75 6.46 -3.33
C VAL A 257 22.15 5.39 -4.23
N LYS A 258 22.38 5.51 -5.54
CA LYS A 258 21.88 4.58 -6.56
C LYS A 258 22.55 3.22 -6.43
N VAL A 259 21.72 2.15 -6.34
CA VAL A 259 22.22 0.78 -6.40
C VAL A 259 22.48 0.37 -7.85
N ASN A 260 23.57 -0.33 -8.06
CA ASN A 260 23.97 -0.88 -9.36
C ASN A 260 23.42 -2.30 -9.52
N PHE A 261 22.62 -2.50 -10.57
CA PHE A 261 22.05 -3.78 -10.95
C PHE A 261 22.72 -4.41 -12.17
N GLY A 262 23.99 -4.11 -12.42
CA GLY A 262 24.70 -4.57 -13.61
C GLY A 262 24.31 -3.80 -14.87
N VAL A 263 23.86 -2.55 -14.71
CA VAL A 263 23.55 -1.63 -15.81
C VAL A 263 24.70 -0.64 -15.96
N ARG A 264 25.42 -0.70 -17.08
CA ARG A 264 26.54 0.20 -17.35
C ARG A 264 26.07 1.66 -17.50
N PRO A 265 26.94 2.66 -17.23
CA PRO A 265 26.60 4.07 -17.43
C PRO A 265 26.12 4.45 -18.84
N ASN A 266 26.41 3.63 -19.86
CA ASN A 266 25.95 3.79 -21.24
C ASN A 266 24.62 3.07 -21.54
N GLY A 267 24.04 2.37 -20.53
CA GLY A 267 22.77 1.65 -20.63
C GLY A 267 22.90 0.18 -21.07
N GLU A 268 24.11 -0.32 -21.31
CA GLU A 268 24.32 -1.76 -21.57
C GLU A 268 24.17 -2.59 -20.29
N TYR A 269 23.90 -3.88 -20.43
CA TYR A 269 23.63 -4.79 -19.33
C TYR A 269 24.71 -5.87 -19.22
N ASP A 270 25.19 -6.14 -18.02
CA ASP A 270 26.17 -7.18 -17.70
C ASP A 270 25.52 -8.42 -17.05
N PHE A 271 24.32 -8.78 -17.52
CA PHE A 271 23.58 -9.98 -17.12
C PHE A 271 22.79 -10.56 -18.30
N ASP A 272 22.40 -11.82 -18.17
CA ASP A 272 21.59 -12.49 -19.20
C ASP A 272 20.19 -11.88 -19.32
N LYS A 273 19.73 -11.67 -20.54
CA LYS A 273 18.37 -11.25 -20.80
C LYS A 273 17.40 -12.43 -20.77
N LEU A 274 16.18 -12.19 -20.29
CA LEU A 274 15.10 -13.14 -20.40
C LEU A 274 14.66 -13.28 -21.87
N PRO A 275 14.50 -14.52 -22.38
CA PRO A 275 13.83 -14.73 -23.65
C PRO A 275 12.37 -14.23 -23.61
N ALA A 276 11.86 -13.70 -24.72
CA ALA A 276 10.51 -13.11 -24.77
C ALA A 276 9.39 -14.09 -24.39
N ASP A 277 9.56 -15.39 -24.65
CA ASP A 277 8.58 -16.41 -24.27
C ASP A 277 8.49 -16.67 -22.76
N TYR A 278 9.42 -16.09 -21.95
CA TYR A 278 9.35 -16.18 -20.49
C TYR A 278 8.17 -15.41 -19.89
N ALA A 279 7.57 -14.49 -20.62
CA ALA A 279 6.31 -13.87 -20.21
C ALA A 279 5.20 -14.91 -19.95
N GLN A 280 5.22 -16.05 -20.66
CA GLN A 280 4.25 -17.15 -20.52
C GLN A 280 4.72 -18.27 -19.56
N LYS A 281 5.92 -18.16 -18.98
CA LYS A 281 6.48 -19.19 -18.11
C LYS A 281 6.07 -18.99 -16.65
N SER A 282 6.00 -20.09 -15.91
CA SER A 282 5.74 -20.07 -14.48
C SER A 282 6.95 -19.54 -13.69
N TYR A 283 6.72 -19.10 -12.43
CA TYR A 283 7.82 -18.66 -11.57
C TYR A 283 8.86 -19.76 -11.32
N GLN A 284 8.47 -21.04 -11.31
CA GLN A 284 9.41 -22.16 -11.20
C GLN A 284 10.36 -22.23 -12.41
N GLN A 285 9.86 -21.94 -13.61
CA GLN A 285 10.68 -21.90 -14.82
C GLN A 285 11.61 -20.68 -14.82
N HIS A 286 11.17 -19.53 -14.29
CA HIS A 286 12.03 -18.36 -14.07
C HIS A 286 13.13 -18.68 -13.05
N ALA A 287 12.81 -19.28 -11.90
CA ALA A 287 13.80 -19.69 -10.92
C ALA A 287 14.83 -20.67 -11.51
N ALA A 288 14.38 -21.63 -12.32
CA ALA A 288 15.26 -22.55 -13.02
C ALA A 288 16.17 -21.87 -14.05
N PHE A 289 15.69 -20.83 -14.74
CA PHE A 289 16.51 -20.04 -15.68
C PHE A 289 17.67 -19.35 -14.98
N TRP A 290 17.41 -18.80 -13.80
CA TRP A 290 18.43 -18.06 -13.04
C TRP A 290 19.39 -18.96 -12.28
N LEU A 291 19.08 -20.25 -12.13
CA LEU A 291 19.93 -21.18 -11.40
C LEU A 291 21.31 -21.30 -12.07
N GLY A 292 22.36 -20.96 -11.33
CA GLY A 292 23.75 -21.01 -11.81
C GLY A 292 24.15 -19.90 -12.77
N LYS A 293 23.29 -18.89 -13.01
CA LYS A 293 23.65 -17.70 -13.77
C LYS A 293 24.53 -16.77 -12.94
N ASP A 294 25.45 -16.11 -13.63
CA ASP A 294 26.33 -15.09 -13.06
C ASP A 294 25.61 -13.74 -13.01
N VAL A 295 24.92 -13.50 -11.89
CA VAL A 295 24.14 -12.29 -11.64
C VAL A 295 24.94 -11.25 -10.83
N PRO A 296 24.66 -9.93 -10.95
CA PRO A 296 25.30 -8.90 -10.16
C PRO A 296 25.17 -9.14 -8.65
N SER A 297 26.19 -8.76 -7.87
CA SER A 297 26.23 -8.90 -6.42
C SER A 297 25.01 -8.33 -5.69
N SER A 298 24.50 -7.16 -6.15
CA SER A 298 23.31 -6.52 -5.59
C SER A 298 22.04 -7.41 -5.66
N TRP A 299 21.91 -8.23 -6.72
CA TRP A 299 20.76 -9.14 -6.87
C TRP A 299 20.74 -10.19 -5.75
N ILE A 300 21.91 -10.74 -5.46
CA ILE A 300 22.09 -11.76 -4.41
C ILE A 300 21.75 -11.14 -3.04
N LYS A 301 22.25 -9.92 -2.77
CA LYS A 301 22.00 -9.21 -1.50
C LYS A 301 20.50 -8.92 -1.29
N PHE A 302 19.78 -8.42 -2.31
CA PHE A 302 18.35 -8.17 -2.17
C PHE A 302 17.52 -9.46 -2.03
N ARG A 303 17.90 -10.53 -2.73
CA ARG A 303 17.27 -11.84 -2.50
C ARG A 303 17.46 -12.29 -1.05
N GLN A 304 18.66 -12.18 -0.49
CA GLN A 304 18.94 -12.51 0.91
C GLN A 304 18.09 -11.68 1.89
N VAL A 305 17.89 -10.37 1.60
CA VAL A 305 16.98 -9.50 2.38
C VAL A 305 15.56 -10.03 2.34
N ALA A 306 15.04 -10.36 1.16
CA ALA A 306 13.68 -10.89 1.03
C ALA A 306 13.51 -12.24 1.74
N GLU A 307 14.46 -13.17 1.58
CA GLU A 307 14.49 -14.47 2.26
C GLU A 307 14.51 -14.31 3.79
N TYR A 308 15.30 -13.35 4.29
CA TYR A 308 15.35 -13.02 5.72
C TYR A 308 13.98 -12.60 6.26
N TRP A 309 13.29 -11.67 5.59
CA TRP A 309 11.98 -11.18 6.06
C TRP A 309 10.88 -12.23 5.92
N LEU A 310 10.88 -13.04 4.87
CA LEU A 310 9.97 -14.19 4.76
C LEU A 310 10.17 -15.17 5.93
N ALA A 311 11.42 -15.47 6.30
CA ALA A 311 11.73 -16.32 7.46
C ALA A 311 11.29 -15.70 8.80
N HIS A 312 11.06 -14.39 8.86
CA HIS A 312 10.53 -13.67 10.02
C HIS A 312 9.01 -13.51 10.02
N GLY A 313 8.30 -14.10 9.03
CA GLY A 313 6.85 -14.13 8.98
C GLY A 313 6.19 -13.00 8.15
N VAL A 314 6.97 -12.20 7.42
CA VAL A 314 6.42 -11.26 6.44
C VAL A 314 5.81 -12.04 5.28
N ASP A 315 4.60 -11.67 4.85
CA ASP A 315 3.85 -12.38 3.82
C ASP A 315 4.02 -11.79 2.41
N GLY A 316 4.65 -10.64 2.30
CA GLY A 316 4.84 -9.99 1.00
C GLY A 316 5.56 -8.65 1.09
N PHE A 317 5.77 -8.05 -0.07
CA PHE A 317 6.56 -6.84 -0.20
C PHE A 317 5.87 -5.81 -1.11
N ARG A 318 6.05 -4.53 -0.77
CA ARG A 318 5.86 -3.42 -1.69
C ARG A 318 7.23 -2.95 -2.16
N TYR A 319 7.41 -2.84 -3.45
CA TYR A 319 8.66 -2.44 -4.08
C TYR A 319 8.61 -0.98 -4.50
N ASP A 320 9.46 -0.17 -3.86
CA ASP A 320 9.64 1.23 -4.16
C ASP A 320 10.36 1.41 -5.50
N MET A 321 9.89 2.37 -6.31
CA MET A 321 10.50 2.77 -7.59
C MET A 321 10.93 1.59 -8.48
N ALA A 322 10.08 0.57 -8.56
CA ALA A 322 10.42 -0.70 -9.22
C ALA A 322 10.80 -0.55 -10.69
N GLU A 323 10.22 0.43 -11.41
CA GLU A 323 10.53 0.68 -12.83
C GLU A 323 11.95 1.17 -13.09
N MET A 324 12.63 1.67 -12.05
CA MET A 324 14.04 2.11 -12.16
C MET A 324 15.05 0.97 -12.04
N VAL A 325 14.56 -0.26 -11.89
CA VAL A 325 15.36 -1.48 -11.72
C VAL A 325 15.02 -2.47 -12.84
N PRO A 326 16.00 -3.17 -13.44
CA PRO A 326 15.75 -4.07 -14.57
C PRO A 326 14.71 -5.17 -14.28
N VAL A 327 13.86 -5.47 -15.25
CA VAL A 327 12.82 -6.50 -15.12
C VAL A 327 13.41 -7.90 -14.88
N GLU A 328 14.62 -8.15 -15.36
CA GLU A 328 15.35 -9.40 -15.13
C GLU A 328 15.69 -9.61 -13.66
N PHE A 329 16.07 -8.54 -12.94
CA PHE A 329 16.26 -8.62 -11.50
C PHE A 329 14.97 -9.04 -10.80
N TRP A 330 13.85 -8.45 -11.19
CA TRP A 330 12.55 -8.80 -10.62
C TRP A 330 12.18 -10.27 -10.89
N SER A 331 12.42 -10.74 -12.11
CA SER A 331 12.28 -12.17 -12.43
C SER A 331 13.11 -13.06 -11.50
N TYR A 332 14.37 -12.71 -11.29
CA TYR A 332 15.28 -13.43 -10.38
C TYR A 332 14.77 -13.42 -8.93
N MET A 333 14.47 -12.24 -8.41
CA MET A 333 14.07 -12.06 -7.01
C MET A 333 12.68 -12.65 -6.74
N ASN A 334 11.67 -12.30 -7.54
CA ASN A 334 10.29 -12.70 -7.32
C ASN A 334 10.08 -14.21 -7.54
N SER A 335 10.76 -14.80 -8.53
CA SER A 335 10.71 -16.26 -8.68
C SER A 335 11.31 -16.97 -7.47
N SER A 336 12.40 -16.46 -6.88
CA SER A 336 12.98 -17.01 -5.65
C SER A 336 12.03 -16.87 -4.46
N ILE A 337 11.38 -15.72 -4.29
CA ILE A 337 10.38 -15.49 -3.25
C ILE A 337 9.21 -16.49 -3.39
N LYS A 338 8.66 -16.62 -4.62
CA LYS A 338 7.55 -17.53 -4.90
C LYS A 338 7.92 -19.01 -4.73
N MET A 339 9.19 -19.39 -4.86
CA MET A 339 9.65 -20.75 -4.53
C MET A 339 9.60 -21.02 -3.04
N ILE A 340 9.74 -20.01 -2.17
CA ILE A 340 9.65 -20.10 -0.71
C ILE A 340 8.19 -19.99 -0.25
N ASN A 341 7.49 -18.97 -0.72
CA ASN A 341 6.09 -18.70 -0.41
C ASN A 341 5.32 -18.39 -1.71
N PRO A 342 4.63 -19.38 -2.31
CA PRO A 342 3.84 -19.18 -3.52
C PRO A 342 2.76 -18.11 -3.39
N ASP A 343 2.25 -17.89 -2.17
CA ASP A 343 1.19 -16.93 -1.84
C ASP A 343 1.73 -15.56 -1.40
N ALA A 344 3.04 -15.31 -1.52
CA ALA A 344 3.62 -14.02 -1.20
C ALA A 344 2.95 -12.90 -2.03
N PHE A 345 2.55 -11.81 -1.37
CA PHE A 345 1.93 -10.65 -2.01
C PHE A 345 3.01 -9.68 -2.51
N LEU A 346 3.15 -9.52 -3.83
CA LEU A 346 4.20 -8.73 -4.46
C LEU A 346 3.60 -7.54 -5.20
N LEU A 347 3.63 -6.37 -4.58
CA LEU A 347 3.12 -5.11 -5.10
C LEU A 347 4.28 -4.21 -5.53
N ALA A 348 4.22 -3.63 -6.72
CA ALA A 348 5.28 -2.76 -7.23
C ALA A 348 4.78 -1.38 -7.65
N GLU A 349 5.62 -0.39 -7.40
CA GLU A 349 5.46 0.96 -7.90
C GLU A 349 6.06 1.05 -9.31
N VAL A 350 5.19 1.05 -10.31
CA VAL A 350 5.51 1.23 -11.73
C VAL A 350 4.54 2.26 -12.29
N TYR A 351 5.03 3.36 -12.83
CA TYR A 351 4.21 4.48 -13.33
C TYR A 351 4.15 4.57 -14.84
N ASN A 352 5.05 3.88 -15.56
CA ASN A 352 5.01 3.85 -17.02
C ASN A 352 4.10 2.73 -17.53
N PRO A 353 2.92 3.03 -18.11
CA PRO A 353 1.98 2.01 -18.59
C PRO A 353 2.56 1.07 -19.66
N ALA A 354 3.57 1.52 -20.41
CA ALA A 354 4.24 0.69 -21.41
C ALA A 354 5.04 -0.47 -20.79
N LEU A 355 5.36 -0.39 -19.50
CA LEU A 355 6.11 -1.41 -18.76
C LEU A 355 5.24 -2.37 -17.96
N TYR A 356 3.96 -2.10 -17.76
CA TYR A 356 3.09 -2.88 -16.86
C TYR A 356 3.13 -4.38 -17.17
N ARG A 357 2.93 -4.75 -18.44
CA ARG A 357 2.90 -6.17 -18.86
C ARG A 357 4.23 -6.88 -18.65
N ASP A 358 5.35 -6.19 -18.88
CA ASP A 358 6.68 -6.75 -18.64
C ASP A 358 6.92 -6.99 -17.15
N TYR A 359 6.55 -6.04 -16.29
CA TYR A 359 6.76 -6.18 -14.84
C TYR A 359 5.83 -7.24 -14.23
N ILE A 360 4.61 -7.39 -14.73
CA ILE A 360 3.70 -8.46 -14.33
C ILE A 360 4.21 -9.82 -14.86
N HIS A 361 4.42 -9.94 -16.17
CA HIS A 361 4.65 -11.24 -16.79
C HIS A 361 6.11 -11.70 -16.75
N LEU A 362 7.08 -10.82 -17.00
CA LEU A 362 8.51 -11.13 -16.91
C LEU A 362 9.03 -10.90 -15.47
N GLY A 363 8.66 -9.80 -14.84
CA GLY A 363 9.06 -9.46 -13.47
C GLY A 363 8.38 -10.29 -12.39
N LYS A 364 7.31 -11.02 -12.72
CA LYS A 364 6.52 -11.84 -11.77
C LYS A 364 5.96 -11.03 -10.60
N MET A 365 5.56 -9.78 -10.84
CA MET A 365 4.78 -9.00 -9.89
C MET A 365 3.35 -9.53 -9.83
N ASP A 366 2.77 -9.61 -8.64
CA ASP A 366 1.34 -9.91 -8.51
C ASP A 366 0.51 -8.67 -8.84
N TYR A 367 0.96 -7.50 -8.37
CA TYR A 367 0.21 -6.25 -8.50
C TYR A 367 1.12 -5.06 -8.81
N LEU A 368 0.58 -4.11 -9.59
CA LEU A 368 1.14 -2.78 -9.81
C LEU A 368 0.11 -1.72 -9.40
N TYR A 369 0.56 -0.51 -9.10
CA TYR A 369 -0.35 0.63 -8.94
C TYR A 369 -1.00 1.03 -10.26
N ASP A 370 -2.32 1.19 -10.29
CA ASP A 370 -3.03 1.86 -11.39
C ASP A 370 -3.07 3.37 -11.15
N LYS A 371 -1.89 3.99 -11.18
CA LYS A 371 -1.71 5.44 -10.95
C LYS A 371 -1.93 6.24 -12.23
N VAL A 372 -1.11 5.94 -13.24
CA VAL A 372 -1.15 6.63 -14.54
C VAL A 372 -2.20 5.97 -15.43
N GLY A 373 -3.33 6.57 -15.50
CA GLY A 373 -4.54 6.06 -16.12
C GLY A 373 -5.69 6.20 -15.13
N PHE A 374 -6.08 5.13 -14.47
CA PHE A 374 -7.29 5.08 -13.67
C PHE A 374 -7.32 6.10 -12.51
N TYR A 375 -6.29 6.12 -11.64
CA TYR A 375 -6.23 7.09 -10.53
C TYR A 375 -6.28 8.54 -11.03
N ASP A 376 -5.40 8.90 -11.99
CA ASP A 376 -5.30 10.26 -12.51
C ASP A 376 -6.58 10.70 -13.24
N THR A 377 -7.24 9.77 -13.94
CA THR A 377 -8.51 10.04 -14.59
C THR A 377 -9.64 10.22 -13.60
N LEU A 378 -9.74 9.33 -12.60
CA LEU A 378 -10.78 9.41 -11.57
C LEU A 378 -10.64 10.69 -10.73
N LYS A 379 -9.41 11.06 -10.36
CA LYS A 379 -9.13 12.38 -9.75
C LYS A 379 -9.59 13.52 -10.65
N GLY A 380 -9.31 13.47 -11.96
CA GLY A 380 -9.77 14.45 -12.93
C GLY A 380 -11.30 14.53 -13.06
N VAL A 381 -12.00 13.40 -12.96
CA VAL A 381 -13.47 13.34 -12.94
C VAL A 381 -14.02 14.03 -11.69
N MET A 382 -13.47 13.75 -10.51
CA MET A 382 -13.89 14.41 -9.26
C MET A 382 -13.64 15.91 -9.27
N GLN A 383 -12.61 16.37 -9.98
CA GLN A 383 -12.26 17.79 -10.13
C GLN A 383 -12.99 18.50 -11.27
N ASP A 384 -13.99 17.89 -11.90
CA ASP A 384 -14.69 18.42 -13.09
C ASP A 384 -13.78 18.70 -14.30
N LYS A 385 -12.62 18.06 -14.37
CA LYS A 385 -11.62 18.24 -15.46
C LYS A 385 -11.74 17.20 -16.57
N LYS A 386 -12.37 16.05 -16.27
CA LYS A 386 -12.57 14.95 -17.22
C LYS A 386 -14.02 14.43 -17.16
N PRO A 387 -14.56 13.92 -18.29
CA PRO A 387 -15.83 13.22 -18.30
C PRO A 387 -15.66 11.81 -17.70
N THR A 388 -16.75 11.21 -17.22
CA THR A 388 -16.73 9.84 -16.65
C THR A 388 -16.43 8.78 -17.71
N SER A 389 -16.77 9.01 -18.98
CA SER A 389 -16.42 8.11 -20.09
C SER A 389 -14.92 7.92 -20.28
N ALA A 390 -14.07 8.84 -19.80
CA ALA A 390 -12.63 8.69 -19.86
C ALA A 390 -12.12 7.46 -19.06
N LEU A 391 -12.80 7.10 -17.95
CA LEU A 391 -12.50 5.91 -17.16
C LEU A 391 -12.68 4.61 -17.95
N LEU A 392 -13.66 4.57 -18.86
CA LEU A 392 -13.90 3.37 -19.69
C LEU A 392 -12.71 3.11 -20.60
N THR A 393 -12.09 4.16 -21.13
CA THR A 393 -10.90 4.04 -21.99
C THR A 393 -9.71 3.46 -21.20
N ASP A 394 -9.51 3.91 -19.96
CA ASP A 394 -8.42 3.43 -19.12
C ASP A 394 -8.62 1.95 -18.74
N VAL A 395 -9.84 1.56 -18.36
CA VAL A 395 -10.18 0.17 -18.03
C VAL A 395 -10.03 -0.75 -19.24
N ASP A 396 -10.50 -0.32 -20.43
CA ASP A 396 -10.36 -1.10 -21.67
C ASP A 396 -8.89 -1.32 -22.04
N ALA A 397 -8.03 -0.31 -21.83
CA ALA A 397 -6.60 -0.38 -22.16
C ALA A 397 -5.84 -1.41 -21.32
N LEU A 398 -6.34 -1.74 -20.13
CA LEU A 398 -5.72 -2.67 -19.18
C LEU A 398 -6.58 -3.92 -18.93
N SER A 399 -7.60 -4.17 -19.74
CA SER A 399 -8.58 -5.25 -19.53
C SER A 399 -7.98 -6.67 -19.51
N ASP A 400 -6.81 -6.86 -20.12
CA ASP A 400 -6.04 -8.12 -20.12
C ASP A 400 -5.20 -8.34 -18.85
N ILE A 401 -5.02 -7.30 -18.03
CA ILE A 401 -4.22 -7.31 -16.80
C ILE A 401 -4.94 -6.63 -15.62
N ASP A 402 -6.24 -6.36 -15.73
CA ASP A 402 -6.99 -5.57 -14.73
C ASP A 402 -6.92 -6.18 -13.32
N GLU A 403 -6.87 -7.51 -13.22
CA GLU A 403 -6.73 -8.22 -11.94
C GLU A 403 -5.40 -7.95 -11.22
N HIS A 404 -4.38 -7.51 -11.96
CA HIS A 404 -3.04 -7.18 -11.46
C HIS A 404 -2.85 -5.69 -11.12
N MET A 405 -3.84 -4.84 -11.40
CA MET A 405 -3.72 -3.39 -11.24
C MET A 405 -4.38 -2.94 -9.92
N LEU A 406 -3.59 -2.69 -8.87
CA LEU A 406 -4.11 -2.26 -7.57
C LEU A 406 -4.70 -0.85 -7.63
N HIS A 407 -5.96 -0.70 -7.26
CA HIS A 407 -6.66 0.57 -7.19
C HIS A 407 -6.54 1.23 -5.81
N PHE A 408 -6.32 2.51 -5.79
CA PHE A 408 -6.25 3.33 -4.59
C PHE A 408 -6.69 4.77 -4.89
N MET A 409 -7.05 5.53 -3.85
CA MET A 409 -7.34 6.97 -3.99
C MET A 409 -6.44 7.81 -3.08
N GLU A 410 -5.83 7.23 -2.05
CA GLU A 410 -4.80 7.83 -1.22
C GLU A 410 -3.66 6.84 -0.99
N ASN A 411 -2.46 7.37 -0.86
CA ASN A 411 -1.30 6.71 -0.30
C ASN A 411 -0.39 7.75 0.36
N HIS A 412 0.80 7.37 0.77
CA HIS A 412 1.76 8.24 1.44
C HIS A 412 2.41 9.31 0.53
N ASP A 413 2.29 9.18 -0.80
CA ASP A 413 2.86 10.10 -1.80
C ASP A 413 1.84 11.05 -2.42
N GLU A 414 0.55 10.71 -2.37
CA GLU A 414 -0.51 11.48 -3.01
C GLU A 414 -1.22 12.40 -2.00
N GLN A 415 -1.88 13.43 -2.51
CA GLN A 415 -2.75 14.29 -1.70
C GLN A 415 -3.88 13.49 -1.09
N ARG A 416 -4.32 13.88 0.12
CA ARG A 416 -5.53 13.35 0.73
C ARG A 416 -6.78 13.75 -0.08
N ILE A 417 -7.77 12.87 -0.15
CA ILE A 417 -9.05 13.15 -0.83
C ILE A 417 -9.70 14.41 -0.27
N ASN A 418 -9.61 14.62 1.04
CA ASN A 418 -10.24 15.74 1.77
C ASN A 418 -9.51 17.09 1.57
N THR A 419 -8.62 17.22 0.61
CA THR A 419 -7.95 18.49 0.31
C THR A 419 -8.57 19.18 -0.91
N LYS A 420 -8.41 20.52 -0.99
CA LYS A 420 -8.78 21.32 -2.17
C LYS A 420 -8.03 20.88 -3.45
N ASP A 421 -6.88 20.25 -3.29
CA ASP A 421 -6.03 19.80 -4.38
C ASP A 421 -6.43 18.41 -4.89
N PHE A 422 -7.44 17.79 -4.28
CA PHE A 422 -8.04 16.54 -4.72
C PHE A 422 -9.57 16.71 -4.89
N ALA A 423 -10.40 16.27 -3.94
CA ALA A 423 -11.87 16.30 -4.06
C ALA A 423 -12.52 17.46 -3.27
N GLY A 424 -11.77 18.16 -2.43
CA GLY A 424 -12.22 19.29 -1.64
C GLY A 424 -13.02 18.94 -0.38
N SER A 425 -13.50 17.70 -0.25
CA SER A 425 -14.02 17.09 0.97
C SER A 425 -13.97 15.58 0.88
N ALA A 426 -14.00 14.90 2.03
CA ALA A 426 -13.98 13.46 2.08
C ALA A 426 -15.25 12.83 1.47
N GLU A 427 -16.41 13.47 1.65
CA GLU A 427 -17.68 13.03 1.09
C GLU A 427 -17.68 13.13 -0.45
N ASN A 428 -17.04 14.16 -1.01
CA ASN A 428 -16.88 14.27 -2.47
C ASN A 428 -16.08 13.12 -3.07
N GLY A 429 -15.25 12.45 -2.26
CA GLY A 429 -14.49 11.26 -2.66
C GLY A 429 -15.30 9.96 -2.70
N MET A 430 -16.47 9.91 -2.05
CA MET A 430 -17.24 8.67 -1.91
C MET A 430 -17.59 7.99 -3.25
N PRO A 431 -18.14 8.69 -4.27
CA PRO A 431 -18.42 8.05 -5.56
C PRO A 431 -17.14 7.56 -6.27
N GLY A 432 -16.02 8.27 -6.10
CA GLY A 432 -14.72 7.83 -6.59
C GLY A 432 -14.29 6.52 -5.95
N MET A 433 -14.48 6.37 -4.64
CA MET A 433 -14.16 5.11 -3.95
C MET A 433 -15.06 3.95 -4.37
N VAL A 434 -16.35 4.18 -4.60
CA VAL A 434 -17.26 3.15 -5.14
C VAL A 434 -16.76 2.67 -6.52
N VAL A 435 -16.43 3.60 -7.41
CA VAL A 435 -15.93 3.27 -8.76
C VAL A 435 -14.57 2.57 -8.67
N SER A 436 -13.62 3.11 -7.90
CA SER A 436 -12.29 2.52 -7.68
C SER A 436 -12.37 1.09 -7.13
N THR A 437 -13.31 0.84 -6.22
CA THR A 437 -13.45 -0.46 -5.58
C THR A 437 -14.20 -1.48 -6.44
N LEU A 438 -15.23 -1.08 -7.20
CA LEU A 438 -16.18 -2.04 -7.78
C LEU A 438 -16.03 -2.24 -9.29
N MET A 439 -15.31 -1.33 -9.99
CA MET A 439 -15.34 -1.33 -11.46
C MET A 439 -14.52 -2.46 -12.09
N THR A 440 -13.39 -2.86 -11.50
CA THR A 440 -12.48 -3.88 -12.01
C THR A 440 -12.31 -5.07 -11.06
N GLN A 441 -11.49 -6.06 -11.45
CA GLN A 441 -11.11 -7.17 -10.58
C GLN A 441 -9.94 -6.83 -9.65
N SER A 442 -9.37 -5.66 -9.77
CA SER A 442 -8.21 -5.14 -9.04
C SER A 442 -8.39 -5.21 -7.53
N PRO A 443 -7.36 -5.54 -6.75
CA PRO A 443 -7.35 -5.28 -5.32
C PRO A 443 -7.59 -3.80 -5.02
N THR A 444 -8.14 -3.51 -3.84
CA THR A 444 -8.36 -2.12 -3.39
C THR A 444 -7.47 -1.83 -2.20
N MET A 445 -6.84 -0.66 -2.20
CA MET A 445 -6.05 -0.18 -1.07
C MET A 445 -6.70 1.03 -0.41
N LEU A 446 -6.70 1.03 0.92
CA LEU A 446 -7.01 2.18 1.77
C LEU A 446 -5.74 2.67 2.46
N TYR A 447 -5.57 3.96 2.54
CA TYR A 447 -4.53 4.58 3.37
C TYR A 447 -5.12 4.96 4.74
N PHE A 448 -4.38 4.76 5.83
CA PHE A 448 -4.87 5.04 7.19
C PHE A 448 -5.33 6.51 7.33
N GLY A 449 -6.43 6.72 8.03
CA GLY A 449 -7.07 8.03 8.14
C GLY A 449 -7.99 8.40 6.98
N GLN A 450 -7.89 7.75 5.81
CA GLN A 450 -8.79 7.97 4.67
C GLN A 450 -10.25 7.71 5.04
N ASP A 451 -10.49 6.66 5.80
CA ASP A 451 -11.81 6.19 6.23
C ASP A 451 -12.48 7.10 7.28
N VAL A 452 -11.75 8.09 7.79
CA VAL A 452 -12.25 9.14 8.70
C VAL A 452 -12.04 10.54 8.13
N GLY A 453 -11.62 10.65 6.86
CA GLY A 453 -11.53 11.92 6.15
C GLY A 453 -10.37 12.80 6.57
N GLU A 454 -9.20 12.22 6.85
CA GLU A 454 -8.00 12.98 7.20
C GLU A 454 -7.60 13.96 6.08
N PRO A 455 -7.48 15.28 6.33
CA PRO A 455 -7.10 16.25 5.31
C PRO A 455 -5.59 16.32 5.04
N GLY A 456 -4.73 15.95 6.00
CA GLY A 456 -3.28 16.04 5.86
C GLY A 456 -2.74 17.47 5.70
N GLU A 457 -3.39 18.45 6.35
CA GLU A 457 -3.06 19.89 6.23
C GLU A 457 -2.04 20.37 7.27
N GLU A 458 -1.50 19.49 8.11
CA GLU A 458 -0.54 19.81 9.13
C GLU A 458 0.81 20.20 8.52
N ASP A 459 1.28 21.42 8.79
CA ASP A 459 2.65 21.85 8.50
C ASP A 459 3.60 21.29 9.56
N LEU A 460 4.29 20.21 9.23
CA LEU A 460 5.24 19.56 10.12
C LEU A 460 6.71 19.95 9.83
N GLY A 461 6.94 20.78 8.79
CA GLY A 461 8.22 21.39 8.48
C GLY A 461 8.80 21.02 7.11
N PHE A 462 9.07 19.74 6.84
CA PHE A 462 9.66 19.32 5.57
C PHE A 462 8.62 18.93 4.52
N GLY A 463 7.51 18.35 4.92
CA GLY A 463 6.46 17.85 4.04
C GLY A 463 5.58 18.95 3.45
N ASP A 464 4.84 18.60 2.39
CA ASP A 464 3.82 19.46 1.78
C ASP A 464 2.52 19.34 2.59
N PRO A 465 1.91 20.44 3.08
CA PRO A 465 0.69 20.41 3.90
C PRO A 465 -0.60 20.05 3.14
N THR A 466 -0.51 19.46 1.96
CA THR A 466 -1.65 18.86 1.22
C THR A 466 -1.69 17.34 1.32
N ARG A 467 -0.73 16.76 2.01
CA ARG A 467 -0.59 15.33 2.29
C ARG A 467 0.09 15.15 3.64
N THR A 468 -0.18 14.01 4.29
CA THR A 468 0.49 13.67 5.56
C THR A 468 1.99 13.49 5.33
N SER A 469 2.83 14.27 6.02
CA SER A 469 4.29 14.21 5.85
C SER A 469 4.84 12.84 6.21
N ILE A 470 5.74 12.33 5.35
CA ILE A 470 6.49 11.09 5.59
C ILE A 470 7.90 11.34 6.15
N PHE A 471 8.28 12.59 6.34
CA PHE A 471 9.62 13.01 6.75
C PHE A 471 9.71 13.56 8.18
N ASP A 472 8.55 13.81 8.79
CA ASP A 472 8.46 14.53 10.07
C ASP A 472 7.75 13.68 11.12
N TYR A 473 7.94 14.04 12.40
CA TYR A 473 7.12 13.55 13.50
C TYR A 473 5.86 14.41 13.61
N GLY A 474 4.73 13.78 13.86
CA GLY A 474 3.47 14.49 14.03
C GLY A 474 2.28 13.58 14.29
N GLY A 475 1.17 14.20 14.65
CA GLY A 475 -0.13 13.55 14.76
C GLY A 475 -0.94 13.68 13.48
N VAL A 476 -1.95 12.84 13.35
CA VAL A 476 -2.91 12.79 12.24
C VAL A 476 -4.29 13.03 12.82
N PRO A 477 -4.80 14.29 12.81
CA PRO A 477 -5.88 14.72 13.71
C PRO A 477 -7.19 13.94 13.59
N ALA A 478 -7.70 13.65 12.39
CA ALA A 478 -8.94 12.90 12.25
C ALA A 478 -8.77 11.44 12.68
N HIS A 479 -7.61 10.84 12.34
CA HIS A 479 -7.24 9.51 12.79
C HIS A 479 -7.11 9.45 14.32
N GLN A 480 -6.50 10.48 14.95
CA GLN A 480 -6.37 10.56 16.42
C GLN A 480 -7.74 10.65 17.11
N ARG A 481 -8.72 11.35 16.54
CA ARG A 481 -10.10 11.38 17.07
C ARG A 481 -10.75 10.00 17.02
N TRP A 482 -10.55 9.27 15.91
CA TRP A 482 -11.04 7.89 15.79
C TRP A 482 -10.33 6.96 16.79
N MET A 483 -9.00 7.09 16.92
CA MET A 483 -8.19 6.29 17.85
C MET A 483 -8.60 6.49 19.31
N ASN A 484 -9.12 7.67 19.68
CA ASN A 484 -9.64 8.00 21.01
C ASN A 484 -8.70 7.58 22.15
N GLY A 485 -7.42 7.98 22.04
CA GLY A 485 -6.41 7.65 23.05
C GLY A 485 -6.09 6.17 23.17
N GLY A 486 -6.17 5.41 22.10
CA GLY A 486 -5.86 3.98 22.03
C GLY A 486 -7.05 3.05 22.27
N LYS A 487 -8.27 3.57 22.36
CA LYS A 487 -9.50 2.77 22.46
C LYS A 487 -9.98 2.26 21.10
N PHE A 488 -9.66 2.96 20.02
CA PHE A 488 -10.03 2.66 18.64
C PHE A 488 -11.55 2.49 18.43
N ASP A 489 -12.35 3.30 19.11
CA ASP A 489 -13.81 3.22 19.14
C ASP A 489 -14.51 4.42 18.48
N GLY A 490 -13.75 5.35 17.91
CA GLY A 490 -14.28 6.59 17.32
C GLY A 490 -14.93 7.53 18.33
N GLY A 491 -14.60 7.39 19.63
CA GLY A 491 -15.27 8.15 20.69
C GLY A 491 -15.09 9.66 20.63
N GLN A 492 -14.05 10.13 19.92
CA GLN A 492 -13.80 11.57 19.69
C GLN A 492 -14.09 12.00 18.25
N SER A 493 -14.48 11.06 17.37
CA SER A 493 -14.84 11.39 15.98
C SER A 493 -16.14 12.18 15.91
N THR A 494 -16.21 13.08 14.93
CA THR A 494 -17.44 13.78 14.57
C THR A 494 -18.46 12.83 13.97
N ASP A 495 -19.72 13.26 13.86
CA ASP A 495 -20.76 12.43 13.24
C ASP A 495 -20.48 12.17 11.75
N SER A 496 -19.90 13.14 11.02
CA SER A 496 -19.49 12.95 9.63
C SER A 496 -18.35 11.94 9.49
N GLU A 497 -17.33 11.99 10.35
CA GLU A 497 -16.24 11.00 10.36
C GLU A 497 -16.75 9.58 10.65
N LYS A 498 -17.69 9.43 11.59
CA LYS A 498 -18.34 8.15 11.89
C LYS A 498 -19.17 7.64 10.71
N ALA A 499 -19.92 8.50 10.05
CA ALA A 499 -20.70 8.16 8.87
C ALA A 499 -19.81 7.73 7.71
N LEU A 500 -18.71 8.45 7.48
CA LEU A 500 -17.73 8.13 6.46
C LEU A 500 -17.07 6.76 6.72
N ARG A 501 -16.64 6.49 7.96
CA ARG A 501 -16.08 5.18 8.32
C ARG A 501 -17.08 4.05 8.10
N ALA A 502 -18.33 4.25 8.49
CA ALA A 502 -19.39 3.28 8.25
C ALA A 502 -19.62 3.00 6.76
N PHE A 503 -19.50 4.01 5.89
CA PHE A 503 -19.50 3.85 4.44
C PHE A 503 -18.33 2.98 3.98
N TYR A 504 -17.08 3.28 4.41
CA TYR A 504 -15.90 2.49 4.04
C TYR A 504 -16.00 1.05 4.55
N GLN A 505 -16.50 0.82 5.76
CA GLN A 505 -16.73 -0.53 6.28
C GLN A 505 -17.65 -1.34 5.37
N LYS A 506 -18.79 -0.79 4.96
CA LYS A 506 -19.72 -1.46 4.06
C LYS A 506 -19.08 -1.74 2.70
N LEU A 507 -18.43 -0.75 2.10
CA LEU A 507 -17.85 -0.86 0.77
C LEU A 507 -16.71 -1.88 0.73
N MET A 508 -15.78 -1.82 1.69
CA MET A 508 -14.63 -2.71 1.73
C MET A 508 -15.01 -4.14 2.13
N HIS A 509 -15.93 -4.29 3.09
CA HIS A 509 -16.44 -5.61 3.43
C HIS A 509 -17.16 -6.26 2.24
N PHE A 510 -17.95 -5.49 1.51
CA PHE A 510 -18.60 -5.95 0.28
C PHE A 510 -17.53 -6.35 -0.77
N SER A 511 -16.50 -5.55 -0.96
CA SER A 511 -15.38 -5.89 -1.85
C SER A 511 -14.70 -7.21 -1.49
N ALA A 512 -14.50 -7.46 -0.21
CA ALA A 512 -13.85 -8.68 0.29
C ALA A 512 -14.73 -9.93 0.16
N THR A 513 -16.06 -9.79 0.03
CA THR A 513 -17.01 -10.93 0.11
C THR A 513 -17.78 -11.19 -1.17
N SER A 514 -17.99 -10.18 -2.02
CA SER A 514 -18.77 -10.33 -3.26
C SER A 514 -18.00 -11.10 -4.32
N LYS A 515 -18.55 -12.23 -4.75
CA LYS A 515 -18.01 -13.01 -5.88
C LYS A 515 -18.23 -12.33 -7.23
N ALA A 516 -19.24 -11.44 -7.35
CA ALA A 516 -19.51 -10.70 -8.59
C ALA A 516 -18.32 -9.84 -9.02
N LEU A 517 -17.50 -9.37 -8.05
CA LEU A 517 -16.34 -8.54 -8.32
C LEU A 517 -15.14 -9.29 -8.90
N LYS A 518 -15.15 -10.63 -8.86
CA LYS A 518 -14.22 -11.52 -9.57
C LYS A 518 -14.81 -12.11 -10.85
N GLY A 519 -15.97 -11.63 -11.25
CA GLY A 519 -16.68 -12.09 -12.43
C GLY A 519 -16.66 -11.08 -13.57
N ASN A 520 -17.72 -11.11 -14.36
CA ASN A 520 -17.85 -10.30 -15.54
C ASN A 520 -18.10 -8.82 -15.22
N TYR A 521 -17.66 -7.95 -16.12
CA TYR A 521 -17.89 -6.51 -16.11
C TYR A 521 -18.43 -6.08 -17.47
N LEU A 522 -19.44 -5.21 -17.47
CA LEU A 522 -19.85 -4.47 -18.67
C LEU A 522 -20.27 -3.05 -18.28
N PRO A 523 -19.79 -2.03 -19.00
CA PRO A 523 -20.27 -0.66 -18.85
C PRO A 523 -21.65 -0.51 -19.52
N ILE A 524 -22.60 0.10 -18.81
CA ILE A 524 -23.89 0.50 -19.38
C ILE A 524 -23.96 2.03 -19.59
N HIS A 525 -22.85 2.70 -19.40
CA HIS A 525 -22.70 4.15 -19.44
C HIS A 525 -23.07 4.72 -20.82
N LYS A 526 -22.45 4.24 -21.91
CA LYS A 526 -22.71 4.73 -23.25
C LYS A 526 -24.18 4.54 -23.67
N HIS A 527 -24.77 3.38 -23.37
CA HIS A 527 -26.18 3.14 -23.65
C HIS A 527 -27.08 4.17 -22.94
N ASN A 528 -26.78 4.48 -21.68
CA ASN A 528 -27.58 5.42 -20.90
C ASN A 528 -27.35 6.89 -21.29
N LEU A 529 -26.19 7.27 -21.81
CA LEU A 529 -25.99 8.59 -22.42
C LEU A 529 -26.93 8.82 -23.60
N GLU A 530 -27.23 7.78 -24.39
CA GLU A 530 -28.09 7.85 -25.57
C GLU A 530 -29.59 7.65 -25.25
N ALA A 531 -29.91 6.78 -24.29
CA ALA A 531 -31.25 6.26 -24.08
C ALA A 531 -31.96 6.82 -22.80
N THR A 532 -31.23 7.37 -21.84
CA THR A 532 -31.79 7.73 -20.52
C THR A 532 -31.86 9.25 -20.34
N PRO A 533 -33.03 9.86 -20.38
CA PRO A 533 -33.18 11.30 -20.12
C PRO A 533 -32.67 11.68 -18.72
N GLY A 534 -31.85 12.72 -18.63
CA GLY A 534 -31.26 13.20 -17.39
C GLY A 534 -29.97 12.52 -16.96
N TYR A 535 -29.51 11.48 -17.68
CA TYR A 535 -28.18 10.90 -17.54
C TYR A 535 -27.16 11.66 -18.38
N SER A 536 -25.94 11.85 -17.88
CA SER A 536 -24.90 12.65 -18.53
C SER A 536 -23.49 12.13 -18.24
N GLU A 537 -22.48 12.75 -18.81
CA GLU A 537 -21.05 12.52 -18.57
C GLU A 537 -20.59 12.84 -17.13
N ARG A 538 -21.52 13.22 -16.23
CA ARG A 538 -21.24 13.37 -14.79
C ARG A 538 -21.76 12.19 -13.96
N GLN A 539 -22.38 11.20 -14.59
CA GLN A 539 -22.77 9.94 -13.98
C GLN A 539 -21.93 8.82 -14.60
N LEU A 540 -21.74 7.74 -13.85
CA LEU A 540 -21.13 6.51 -14.35
C LEU A 540 -21.98 5.32 -13.91
N ALA A 541 -22.33 4.44 -14.86
CA ALA A 541 -23.06 3.22 -14.55
C ALA A 541 -22.44 2.00 -15.24
N PHE A 542 -22.37 0.90 -14.50
CA PHE A 542 -21.87 -0.37 -14.97
C PHE A 542 -22.53 -1.53 -14.24
N VAL A 543 -22.34 -2.73 -14.74
CA VAL A 543 -22.84 -3.98 -14.13
C VAL A 543 -21.69 -4.94 -13.88
N ARG A 544 -21.85 -5.76 -12.83
CA ARG A 544 -20.95 -6.87 -12.50
C ARG A 544 -21.78 -8.12 -12.22
N TRP A 545 -21.25 -9.30 -12.53
CA TRP A 545 -21.92 -10.56 -12.15
C TRP A 545 -20.97 -11.75 -12.12
N ASN A 546 -21.30 -12.72 -11.27
CA ASN A 546 -20.67 -14.03 -11.25
C ASN A 546 -21.72 -15.07 -10.78
N GLY A 547 -22.09 -15.96 -11.69
CA GLY A 547 -23.19 -16.91 -11.45
C GLY A 547 -24.51 -16.19 -11.23
N ASP A 548 -25.08 -16.36 -10.05
CA ASP A 548 -26.37 -15.80 -9.61
C ASP A 548 -26.26 -14.45 -8.89
N GLU A 549 -25.06 -14.02 -8.51
CA GLU A 549 -24.85 -12.69 -7.93
C GLU A 549 -24.69 -11.65 -9.04
N ARG A 550 -25.55 -10.64 -9.06
CA ARG A 550 -25.59 -9.56 -10.05
C ARG A 550 -25.59 -8.21 -9.35
N LEU A 551 -24.84 -7.27 -9.90
CA LEU A 551 -24.72 -5.91 -9.40
C LEU A 551 -25.04 -4.90 -10.49
N ILE A 552 -25.80 -3.87 -10.12
CA ILE A 552 -25.96 -2.64 -10.89
C ILE A 552 -25.38 -1.51 -10.04
N VAL A 553 -24.40 -0.80 -10.57
CA VAL A 553 -23.74 0.31 -9.89
C VAL A 553 -23.97 1.58 -10.67
N ALA A 554 -24.38 2.65 -9.98
CA ALA A 554 -24.46 3.99 -10.56
C ALA A 554 -23.90 5.02 -9.58
N SER A 555 -23.03 5.89 -10.06
CA SER A 555 -22.36 6.95 -9.28
C SER A 555 -22.63 8.32 -9.89
N ASN A 556 -22.85 9.33 -9.05
CA ASN A 556 -23.08 10.71 -9.44
C ASN A 556 -21.90 11.59 -9.02
N PHE A 557 -21.19 12.16 -9.99
CA PHE A 557 -20.11 13.12 -9.80
C PHE A 557 -20.56 14.57 -10.05
N ALA A 558 -21.87 14.78 -10.27
CA ALA A 558 -22.40 16.12 -10.44
C ALA A 558 -22.59 16.84 -9.11
N LYS A 559 -22.53 18.17 -9.15
CA LYS A 559 -22.83 19.07 -8.01
C LYS A 559 -24.33 19.25 -7.76
N THR A 560 -25.16 18.44 -8.40
CA THR A 560 -26.62 18.44 -8.27
C THR A 560 -27.15 17.03 -8.12
N SER A 561 -28.25 16.91 -7.40
CA SER A 561 -28.99 15.63 -7.33
C SER A 561 -29.59 15.28 -8.69
N VAL A 562 -29.68 13.99 -9.00
CA VAL A 562 -30.22 13.46 -10.24
C VAL A 562 -31.26 12.38 -9.98
N SER A 563 -32.22 12.24 -10.91
CA SER A 563 -33.19 11.14 -10.89
C SER A 563 -33.48 10.75 -12.35
N PHE A 564 -33.36 9.45 -12.64
CA PHE A 564 -33.58 8.89 -13.97
C PHE A 564 -33.97 7.41 -13.91
N GLU A 565 -34.54 6.91 -15.00
CA GLU A 565 -34.81 5.49 -15.22
C GLU A 565 -33.60 4.88 -15.91
N LEU A 566 -32.66 4.31 -15.13
CA LEU A 566 -31.45 3.67 -15.65
C LEU A 566 -31.83 2.43 -16.45
N GLN A 567 -31.29 2.30 -17.66
CA GLN A 567 -31.53 1.16 -18.51
C GLN A 567 -30.41 0.13 -18.44
N VAL A 568 -30.77 -1.12 -18.28
CA VAL A 568 -29.90 -2.30 -18.45
C VAL A 568 -30.18 -2.87 -19.84
N PRO A 569 -29.22 -2.82 -20.78
CA PRO A 569 -29.40 -3.25 -22.16
C PRO A 569 -29.89 -4.70 -22.28
N SER A 570 -30.60 -5.00 -23.37
CA SER A 570 -31.21 -6.32 -23.61
C SER A 570 -30.18 -7.46 -23.69
N GLU A 571 -28.98 -7.18 -24.17
CA GLU A 571 -27.89 -8.16 -24.19
C GLU A 571 -27.49 -8.61 -22.77
N ILE A 572 -27.46 -7.68 -21.80
CA ILE A 572 -27.14 -8.00 -20.40
C ILE A 572 -28.31 -8.76 -19.74
N VAL A 573 -29.53 -8.33 -19.99
CA VAL A 573 -30.74 -9.04 -19.52
C VAL A 573 -30.76 -10.48 -20.03
N ALA A 574 -30.40 -10.70 -21.30
CA ALA A 574 -30.28 -12.03 -21.89
C ALA A 574 -29.12 -12.85 -21.29
N MET A 575 -27.94 -12.24 -21.04
CA MET A 575 -26.82 -12.89 -20.35
C MET A 575 -27.20 -13.30 -18.93
N TRP A 576 -28.01 -12.52 -18.25
CA TRP A 576 -28.54 -12.82 -16.93
C TRP A 576 -29.70 -13.80 -16.93
N GLN A 577 -30.20 -14.20 -18.12
CA GLN A 577 -31.34 -15.10 -18.34
C GLN A 577 -32.63 -14.62 -17.64
N LEU A 578 -32.84 -13.31 -17.62
CA LEU A 578 -34.04 -12.71 -17.03
C LEU A 578 -35.13 -12.61 -18.08
N ASN A 579 -36.35 -12.98 -17.69
CA ASN A 579 -37.58 -12.79 -18.47
C ASN A 579 -38.23 -11.44 -18.09
N ASP A 580 -39.22 -11.01 -18.88
CA ASP A 580 -40.05 -9.87 -18.51
C ASP A 580 -40.70 -10.12 -17.14
N GLY A 581 -40.57 -9.14 -16.24
CA GLY A 581 -40.99 -9.26 -14.85
C GLY A 581 -40.36 -8.24 -13.92
N VAL A 582 -40.53 -8.43 -12.62
CA VAL A 582 -39.98 -7.57 -11.57
C VAL A 582 -39.08 -8.41 -10.68
N TYR A 583 -37.85 -7.92 -10.47
CA TYR A 583 -36.82 -8.57 -9.65
C TYR A 583 -36.45 -7.67 -8.48
N ALA A 584 -36.59 -8.19 -7.26
CA ALA A 584 -36.25 -7.46 -6.05
C ALA A 584 -34.71 -7.33 -5.94
N MET A 585 -34.24 -6.16 -5.54
CA MET A 585 -32.84 -5.85 -5.31
C MET A 585 -32.66 -5.21 -3.93
N ASN A 586 -31.47 -5.38 -3.35
CA ASN A 586 -31.05 -4.71 -2.12
C ASN A 586 -30.00 -3.65 -2.42
N GLU A 587 -30.15 -2.46 -1.83
CA GLU A 587 -29.17 -1.40 -1.90
C GLU A 587 -28.13 -1.53 -0.77
N LEU A 588 -26.84 -1.55 -1.10
CA LEU A 588 -25.73 -1.86 -0.20
C LEU A 588 -25.63 -0.90 1.00
N PHE A 589 -25.71 0.41 0.76
CA PHE A 589 -25.39 1.41 1.79
C PHE A 589 -26.55 1.65 2.75
N THR A 590 -27.76 1.70 2.25
CA THR A 590 -28.96 2.00 3.03
C THR A 590 -29.70 0.75 3.50
N GLY A 591 -29.50 -0.39 2.83
CA GLY A 591 -30.26 -1.61 3.03
C GLY A 591 -31.70 -1.51 2.50
N SER A 592 -32.01 -0.48 1.71
CA SER A 592 -33.34 -0.29 1.14
C SER A 592 -33.60 -1.27 -0.02
N ASN A 593 -34.86 -1.62 -0.19
CA ASN A 593 -35.29 -2.43 -1.33
C ASN A 593 -35.43 -1.56 -2.58
N SER A 594 -35.06 -2.11 -3.72
CA SER A 594 -35.23 -1.56 -5.05
C SER A 594 -35.76 -2.66 -5.99
N GLU A 595 -36.14 -2.28 -7.21
CA GLU A 595 -36.69 -3.21 -8.20
C GLU A 595 -36.04 -2.99 -9.58
N LEU A 596 -35.64 -4.10 -10.22
CA LEU A 596 -35.36 -4.14 -11.65
C LEU A 596 -36.62 -4.61 -12.37
N ARG A 597 -37.21 -3.76 -13.21
CA ARG A 597 -38.33 -4.11 -14.08
C ARG A 597 -37.79 -4.48 -15.45
N VAL A 598 -38.00 -5.70 -15.91
CA VAL A 598 -37.67 -6.14 -17.27
C VAL A 598 -38.93 -6.06 -18.12
N VAL A 599 -38.89 -5.25 -19.17
CA VAL A 599 -39.99 -5.02 -20.11
C VAL A 599 -39.47 -5.06 -21.54
N ASN A 600 -40.01 -5.95 -22.36
CA ASN A 600 -39.55 -6.21 -23.72
C ASN A 600 -38.04 -6.49 -23.79
N GLY A 601 -37.51 -7.21 -22.79
CA GLY A 601 -36.11 -7.58 -22.70
C GLY A 601 -35.17 -6.45 -22.26
N ILE A 602 -35.65 -5.28 -21.90
CA ILE A 602 -34.83 -4.16 -21.35
C ILE A 602 -35.08 -4.04 -19.85
N GLY A 603 -34.02 -4.00 -19.06
CA GLY A 603 -34.12 -3.76 -17.63
C GLY A 603 -34.23 -2.25 -17.33
N ILE A 604 -35.09 -1.87 -16.41
CA ILE A 604 -35.32 -0.49 -15.99
C ILE A 604 -35.25 -0.40 -14.47
N VAL A 605 -34.41 0.52 -13.97
CA VAL A 605 -34.22 0.79 -12.53
C VAL A 605 -34.41 2.28 -12.28
N THR A 606 -35.29 2.63 -11.35
CA THR A 606 -35.40 4.02 -10.88
C THR A 606 -34.20 4.34 -9.98
N VAL A 607 -33.35 5.25 -10.42
CA VAL A 607 -32.16 5.71 -9.69
C VAL A 607 -32.39 7.16 -9.23
N LYS A 608 -32.15 7.41 -7.94
CA LYS A 608 -32.15 8.75 -7.33
C LYS A 608 -30.84 8.90 -6.56
N LEU A 609 -30.02 9.84 -6.94
CA LEU A 609 -28.73 10.10 -6.31
C LEU A 609 -28.64 11.58 -5.89
N GLY A 610 -28.21 11.78 -4.66
CA GLY A 610 -27.78 13.08 -4.16
C GLY A 610 -26.49 13.55 -4.83
N VAL A 611 -25.99 14.68 -4.38
CA VAL A 611 -24.67 15.19 -4.77
C VAL A 611 -23.59 14.20 -4.30
N ASN A 612 -22.70 13.80 -5.20
CA ASN A 612 -21.59 12.88 -4.91
C ASN A 612 -22.03 11.56 -4.25
N GLU A 613 -23.15 11.02 -4.68
CA GLU A 613 -23.71 9.78 -4.14
C GLU A 613 -23.62 8.64 -5.14
N SER A 614 -23.58 7.42 -4.63
CA SER A 614 -23.61 6.19 -5.44
C SER A 614 -24.68 5.23 -4.92
N VAL A 615 -25.21 4.40 -5.81
CA VAL A 615 -26.07 3.27 -5.48
C VAL A 615 -25.43 1.98 -5.97
N VAL A 616 -25.46 0.96 -5.13
CA VAL A 616 -24.99 -0.40 -5.45
C VAL A 616 -26.13 -1.37 -5.18
N LEU A 617 -26.75 -1.87 -6.24
CA LEU A 617 -27.92 -2.74 -6.19
C LEU A 617 -27.48 -4.18 -6.47
N SER A 618 -27.85 -5.11 -5.58
CA SER A 618 -27.52 -6.53 -5.69
C SER A 618 -28.76 -7.41 -5.70
N PHE A 619 -28.74 -8.52 -6.46
CA PHE A 619 -29.82 -9.52 -6.51
C PHE A 619 -29.32 -10.87 -7.02
#